data_78a467879e03f1cffc6cc88242ccab62
#
_entry.id   78a467879e03f1cffc6cc88242ccab62
#
_cell.length_a   1.000
_cell.length_b   1.000
_cell.length_c   1.000
_cell.angle_alpha   90.00
_cell.angle_beta   90.00
_cell.angle_gamma   90.00
#
_symmetry.space_group_name_H-M   'P 1'
#
loop_
_entity.id
_entity.type
_entity.pdbx_description
1 polymer ?
#
loop_
_entity_poly.entity_id
_entity_poly.type
_entity_poly.pdbx_seq_one_letter_code
_entity_poly.pdbx_strand_id
1 'polypeptide(L)'
;LEKEAEKRATSVYLVDRTVPMLPEILSNDLCSLKADIDRLAFSAVFELDSEAEIVGEWFGRTIIHSNTRFSYESAQEVLDKQTGPHLEALNMLNRLAYKLRERKFAAGAIAFXXXXWKVIFQN
;
A
#
# COMPACT_ATOMS: atom_id res chain seq x y z
N LEU A 1 23.72 -1.01 -11.83
CA LEU A 1 22.34 -1.18 -11.37
C LEU A 1 21.34 -0.78 -12.47
N GLU A 2 21.45 0.43 -12.99
CA GLU A 2 20.62 0.97 -14.09
C GLU A 2 20.58 0.03 -15.29
N LYS A 3 21.75 -0.34 -15.81
CA LYS A 3 21.88 -1.25 -16.96
C LYS A 3 21.19 -2.61 -16.73
N GLU A 4 21.21 -3.12 -15.49
CA GLU A 4 20.54 -4.38 -15.14
C GLU A 4 19.01 -4.19 -15.10
N ALA A 5 18.56 -3.06 -14.56
CA ALA A 5 17.14 -2.72 -14.53
C ALA A 5 16.59 -2.53 -15.96
N GLU A 6 17.33 -1.84 -16.83
CA GLU A 6 16.96 -1.68 -18.25
C GLU A 6 16.86 -3.03 -18.95
N LYS A 7 17.82 -3.91 -18.72
CA LYS A 7 17.86 -5.24 -19.34
C LYS A 7 16.68 -6.12 -18.90
N ARG A 8 16.30 -6.07 -17.63
CA ARG A 8 15.20 -6.87 -17.08
C ARG A 8 13.82 -6.23 -17.34
N ALA A 9 13.78 -4.90 -17.39
CA ALA A 9 12.59 -4.08 -17.66
C ALA A 9 11.51 -4.11 -16.58
N THR A 10 11.26 -5.27 -15.96
CA THR A 10 10.20 -5.44 -14.94
C THR A 10 10.52 -6.63 -14.04
N SER A 11 9.80 -6.75 -12.94
CA SER A 11 9.76 -7.98 -12.15
C SER A 11 8.75 -8.94 -12.77
N VAL A 12 9.07 -10.23 -12.77
CA VAL A 12 8.21 -11.27 -13.36
C VAL A 12 7.66 -12.14 -12.22
N TYR A 13 6.35 -12.27 -12.18
CA TYR A 13 5.65 -13.03 -11.14
C TYR A 13 5.20 -14.36 -11.75
N LEU A 14 5.93 -15.42 -11.42
CA LEU A 14 5.65 -16.78 -11.86
C LEU A 14 4.76 -17.48 -10.80
N VAL A 15 4.25 -18.65 -11.13
CA VAL A 15 3.38 -19.41 -10.22
C VAL A 15 4.14 -19.82 -8.95
N ASP A 16 5.41 -20.15 -9.09
CA ASP A 16 6.25 -20.69 -8.00
C ASP A 16 7.21 -19.69 -7.37
N ARG A 17 7.48 -18.56 -8.06
CA ARG A 17 8.47 -17.60 -7.58
C ARG A 17 8.32 -16.25 -8.26
N THR A 18 8.97 -15.24 -7.68
CA THR A 18 9.13 -13.93 -8.30
C THR A 18 10.59 -13.76 -8.74
N VAL A 19 10.78 -13.30 -9.98
CA VAL A 19 12.10 -12.90 -10.49
C VAL A 19 12.14 -11.38 -10.45
N PRO A 20 12.83 -10.77 -9.45
CA PRO A 20 12.79 -9.32 -9.32
C PRO A 20 13.62 -8.61 -10.37
N MET A 21 13.18 -7.41 -10.76
CA MET A 21 13.92 -6.54 -11.68
C MET A 21 15.28 -6.15 -11.13
N LEU A 22 15.35 -5.88 -9.82
CA LEU A 22 16.61 -5.55 -9.13
C LEU A 22 17.11 -6.77 -8.35
N PRO A 23 18.43 -6.83 -8.07
CA PRO A 23 18.97 -7.90 -7.20
C PRO A 23 18.19 -8.01 -5.89
N GLU A 24 17.99 -9.23 -5.41
CA GLU A 24 17.19 -9.52 -4.21
C GLU A 24 17.64 -8.74 -2.97
N ILE A 25 18.94 -8.55 -2.81
CA ILE A 25 19.47 -7.77 -1.67
C ILE A 25 18.94 -6.32 -1.68
N LEU A 26 18.64 -5.78 -2.86
CA LEU A 26 18.04 -4.45 -2.97
C LEU A 26 16.53 -4.54 -2.77
N SER A 27 15.86 -5.37 -3.55
CA SER A 27 14.38 -5.44 -3.53
C SER A 27 13.81 -5.97 -2.22
N ASN A 28 14.49 -6.94 -1.59
CA ASN A 28 13.99 -7.60 -0.38
C ASN A 28 14.63 -7.09 0.91
N ASP A 29 15.67 -6.27 0.83
CA ASP A 29 16.36 -5.77 2.03
C ASP A 29 16.56 -4.26 1.99
N LEU A 30 17.58 -3.78 1.28
CA LEU A 30 18.01 -2.38 1.37
C LEU A 30 16.92 -1.38 0.96
N CYS A 31 16.12 -1.71 -0.05
CA CYS A 31 15.03 -0.85 -0.53
C CYS A 31 13.66 -1.26 0.03
N SER A 32 13.60 -2.28 0.88
CA SER A 32 12.34 -2.73 1.49
C SER A 32 12.01 -1.90 2.72
N LEU A 33 10.77 -1.49 2.85
CA LEU A 33 10.28 -0.72 4.01
C LEU A 33 9.89 -1.69 5.14
N LYS A 34 10.91 -2.36 5.70
CA LYS A 34 10.73 -3.34 6.77
C LYS A 34 10.26 -2.68 8.06
N ALA A 35 9.50 -3.43 8.85
CA ALA A 35 9.06 -2.99 10.17
C ALA A 35 10.25 -2.90 11.15
N ASP A 36 10.14 -2.00 12.09
CA ASP A 36 11.06 -1.79 13.21
C ASP A 36 12.50 -1.40 12.81
N ILE A 37 12.64 -0.80 11.63
CA ILE A 37 13.93 -0.32 11.11
C ILE A 37 13.72 1.03 10.41
N ASP A 38 14.62 1.97 10.68
CA ASP A 38 14.63 3.26 9.97
C ASP A 38 15.01 3.05 8.51
N ARG A 39 14.22 3.60 7.61
CA ARG A 39 14.46 3.50 6.15
C ARG A 39 14.37 4.87 5.49
N LEU A 40 15.33 5.12 4.60
CA LEU A 40 15.29 6.29 3.73
C LEU A 40 14.18 6.07 2.68
N ALA A 41 13.36 7.08 2.49
CA ALA A 41 12.26 7.01 1.53
C ALA A 41 12.07 8.36 0.83
N PHE A 42 11.36 8.35 -0.26
CA PHE A 42 10.76 9.54 -0.84
C PHE A 42 9.26 9.42 -0.59
N SER A 43 8.71 10.35 0.16
CA SER A 43 7.33 10.27 0.63
C SER A 43 6.43 11.28 -0.07
N ALA A 44 5.19 10.86 -0.29
CA ALA A 44 4.07 11.72 -0.63
C ALA A 44 3.14 11.72 0.58
N VAL A 45 2.90 12.89 1.15
CA VAL A 45 2.05 13.06 2.33
C VAL A 45 0.82 13.85 1.91
N PHE A 46 -0.35 13.33 2.22
CA PHE A 46 -1.63 13.97 1.90
C PHE A 46 -2.43 14.18 3.18
N GLU A 47 -2.90 15.38 3.35
CA GLU A 47 -3.88 15.69 4.38
C GLU A 47 -5.27 15.61 3.76
N LEU A 48 -6.13 14.77 4.32
CA LEU A 48 -7.47 14.55 3.80
C LEU A 48 -8.51 15.02 4.84
N ASP A 49 -9.56 15.64 4.36
CA ASP A 49 -10.71 15.97 5.22
C ASP A 49 -11.66 14.76 5.38
N SER A 50 -12.76 14.96 6.10
CA SER A 50 -13.76 13.90 6.34
C SER A 50 -14.44 13.40 5.07
N GLU A 51 -14.40 14.18 3.99
CA GLU A 51 -14.99 13.81 2.69
C GLU A 51 -13.94 13.21 1.74
N ALA A 52 -12.72 12.96 2.26
CA ALA A 52 -11.58 12.42 1.49
C ALA A 52 -11.15 13.37 0.36
N GLU A 53 -11.32 14.71 0.58
CA GLU A 53 -10.74 15.71 -0.32
C GLU A 53 -9.35 16.07 0.18
N ILE A 54 -8.41 16.28 -0.75
CA ILE A 54 -7.05 16.66 -0.41
C ILE A 54 -7.04 18.16 -0.01
N VAL A 55 -6.71 18.43 1.24
CA VAL A 55 -6.62 19.80 1.76
C VAL A 55 -5.16 20.24 1.93
N GLY A 56 -4.24 19.30 1.86
CA GLY A 56 -2.80 19.61 1.89
C GLY A 56 -1.98 18.49 1.28
N GLU A 57 -0.85 18.85 0.71
CA GLU A 57 0.08 17.84 0.15
C GLU A 57 1.53 18.27 0.32
N TRP A 58 2.40 17.28 0.48
CA TRP A 58 3.83 17.51 0.58
C TRP A 58 4.58 16.33 0.00
N PHE A 59 5.69 16.59 -0.66
CA PHE A 59 6.55 15.57 -1.28
C PHE A 59 8.00 15.83 -0.88
N GLY A 60 8.70 14.79 -0.46
CA GLY A 60 10.10 14.97 -0.11
C GLY A 60 10.79 13.71 0.40
N ARG A 61 12.08 13.89 0.67
CA ARG A 61 12.90 12.84 1.26
C ARG A 61 12.61 12.74 2.75
N THR A 62 12.46 11.51 3.21
CA THR A 62 12.13 11.22 4.62
C THR A 62 12.99 10.09 5.15
N ILE A 63 12.99 9.98 6.46
CA ILE A 63 13.37 8.76 7.16
C ILE A 63 12.08 8.26 7.80
N ILE A 64 11.67 7.05 7.46
CA ILE A 64 10.45 6.46 8.02
C ILE A 64 10.81 5.31 8.95
N HIS A 65 9.98 5.09 9.94
CA HIS A 65 10.04 3.94 10.85
C HIS A 65 8.67 3.27 10.85
N SER A 66 8.58 2.07 10.31
CA SER A 66 7.32 1.32 10.25
C SER A 66 7.14 0.55 11.55
N ASN A 67 6.16 0.93 12.35
CA ASN A 67 5.91 0.33 13.66
C ASN A 67 5.16 -1.00 13.57
N THR A 68 4.36 -1.20 12.54
CA THR A 68 3.55 -2.42 12.40
C THR A 68 3.37 -2.77 10.93
N ARG A 69 3.58 -4.04 10.63
CA ARG A 69 3.31 -4.57 9.29
C ARG A 69 2.04 -5.42 9.36
N PHE A 70 1.11 -5.13 8.45
CA PHE A 70 -0.11 -5.93 8.28
C PHE A 70 -0.03 -6.71 6.96
N SER A 71 -0.53 -7.94 7.00
CA SER A 71 -0.97 -8.60 5.77
C SER A 71 -2.42 -8.17 5.48
N TYR A 72 -2.92 -8.41 4.29
CA TYR A 72 -4.32 -8.10 3.97
C TYR A 72 -5.27 -8.84 4.91
N GLU A 73 -4.97 -10.12 5.18
CA GLU A 73 -5.78 -10.97 6.05
C GLU A 73 -5.81 -10.44 7.49
N SER A 74 -4.65 -10.05 8.04
CA SER A 74 -4.58 -9.54 9.41
C SER A 74 -5.26 -8.19 9.56
N ALA A 75 -5.16 -7.32 8.55
CA ALA A 75 -5.87 -6.03 8.56
C ALA A 75 -7.39 -6.25 8.47
N GLN A 76 -7.83 -7.17 7.59
CA GLN A 76 -9.25 -7.52 7.44
C GLN A 76 -9.80 -8.09 8.76
N GLU A 77 -9.05 -8.97 9.41
CA GLU A 77 -9.44 -9.57 10.68
C GLU A 77 -9.69 -8.50 11.77
N VAL A 78 -8.82 -7.48 11.85
CA VAL A 78 -9.00 -6.36 12.79
C VAL A 78 -10.28 -5.60 12.47
N LEU A 79 -10.55 -5.34 11.19
CA LEU A 79 -11.77 -4.64 10.74
C LEU A 79 -13.04 -5.45 11.01
N ASP A 80 -13.01 -6.76 10.76
CA ASP A 80 -14.18 -7.64 10.95
C ASP A 80 -14.51 -7.83 12.45
N LYS A 81 -13.48 -8.07 13.27
CA LYS A 81 -13.65 -8.32 14.70
C LYS A 81 -13.82 -7.04 15.50
N GLN A 82 -13.55 -5.88 14.89
CA GLN A 82 -13.56 -4.57 15.54
C GLN A 82 -12.69 -4.57 16.83
N THR A 83 -11.55 -5.28 16.77
CA THR A 83 -10.57 -5.35 17.87
C THR A 83 -9.19 -5.65 17.32
N GLY A 84 -8.17 -5.08 17.95
CA GLY A 84 -6.78 -5.32 17.54
C GLY A 84 -5.96 -4.04 17.44
N PRO A 85 -4.68 -4.18 17.06
CA PRO A 85 -3.79 -3.01 16.97
C PRO A 85 -4.25 -2.06 15.85
N HIS A 86 -4.12 -0.77 16.13
CA HIS A 86 -4.40 0.31 15.19
C HIS A 86 -5.84 0.32 14.61
N LEU A 87 -6.81 -0.23 15.37
CA LEU A 87 -8.22 -0.33 14.92
C LEU A 87 -8.79 1.01 14.45
N GLU A 88 -8.56 2.08 15.23
CA GLU A 88 -9.08 3.42 14.89
C GLU A 88 -8.52 3.91 13.55
N ALA A 89 -7.22 3.75 13.35
CA ALA A 89 -6.56 4.16 12.10
C ALA A 89 -7.06 3.32 10.91
N LEU A 90 -7.20 1.99 11.10
CA LEU A 90 -7.70 1.11 10.05
C LEU A 90 -9.15 1.46 9.68
N ASN A 91 -10.01 1.72 10.67
CA ASN A 91 -11.40 2.14 10.43
C ASN A 91 -11.46 3.47 9.68
N MET A 92 -10.62 4.44 10.08
CA MET A 92 -10.54 5.73 9.38
C MET A 92 -10.11 5.56 7.92
N LEU A 93 -9.02 4.83 7.70
CA LEU A 93 -8.50 4.57 6.35
C LEU A 93 -9.52 3.83 5.49
N ASN A 94 -10.20 2.84 6.06
CA ASN A 94 -11.23 2.08 5.35
C ASN A 94 -12.39 2.99 4.91
N ARG A 95 -12.87 3.86 5.81
CA ARG A 95 -13.93 4.82 5.50
C ARG A 95 -13.53 5.78 4.37
N LEU A 96 -12.31 6.32 4.44
CA LEU A 96 -11.79 7.21 3.38
C LEU A 96 -11.63 6.46 2.05
N ALA A 97 -11.15 5.21 2.10
CA ALA A 97 -10.99 4.37 0.92
C ALA A 97 -12.34 4.11 0.22
N TYR A 98 -13.40 3.87 0.99
CA TYR A 98 -14.76 3.71 0.43
C TYR A 98 -15.20 4.98 -0.30
N LYS A 99 -15.03 6.16 0.31
CA LYS A 99 -15.40 7.44 -0.32
C LYS A 99 -14.64 7.67 -1.62
N LEU A 100 -13.33 7.45 -1.59
CA LEU A 100 -12.47 7.59 -2.79
C LEU A 100 -12.91 6.62 -3.90
N ARG A 101 -13.23 5.39 -3.53
CA ARG A 101 -13.69 4.35 -4.46
C ARG A 101 -15.03 4.74 -5.10
N GLU A 102 -15.99 5.18 -4.30
CA GLU A 102 -17.30 5.63 -4.78
C GLU A 102 -17.15 6.75 -5.82
N ARG A 103 -16.33 7.75 -5.51
CA ARG A 103 -16.06 8.84 -6.45
C ARG A 103 -15.42 8.35 -7.75
N LYS A 104 -14.48 7.42 -7.64
CA LYS A 104 -13.82 6.83 -8.80
C LYS A 104 -14.84 6.13 -9.72
N PHE A 105 -15.76 5.35 -9.14
CA PHE A 105 -16.80 4.66 -9.90
C PHE A 105 -17.80 5.65 -10.50
N ALA A 106 -18.19 6.66 -9.74
CA ALA A 106 -19.09 7.72 -10.24
C ALA A 106 -18.45 8.46 -11.43
N ALA A 107 -17.11 8.57 -11.45
CA ALA A 107 -16.38 9.21 -12.54
C ALA A 107 -16.10 8.24 -13.72
N GLY A 108 -16.67 7.03 -13.70
CA GLY A 108 -16.59 6.10 -14.83
C GLY A 108 -15.50 5.02 -14.72
N ALA A 109 -14.88 4.85 -13.58
CA ALA A 109 -13.90 3.77 -13.41
C ALA A 109 -14.56 2.40 -13.52
N ILE A 110 -13.90 1.45 -14.16
CA ILE A 110 -14.37 0.07 -14.32
C ILE A 110 -13.62 -0.81 -13.33
N ALA A 111 -14.33 -1.66 -12.58
CA ALA A 111 -13.75 -2.64 -11.66
C ALA A 111 -13.44 -3.92 -12.43
N PHE A 112 -12.17 -4.30 -12.50
CA PHE A 112 -11.78 -5.61 -13.00
C PHE A 112 -11.53 -6.53 -11.82
N UNK A 113 -12.33 -7.39 -11.76
CA UNK A 113 -12.32 -8.22 -10.62
C UNK A 113 -11.06 -8.94 -10.48
N UNK A 114 -10.40 -8.27 -9.99
CA UNK A 114 -9.21 -8.91 -9.61
C UNK A 114 -9.49 -9.53 -8.31
N UNK A 115 -9.49 -10.50 -8.37
CA UNK A 115 -9.70 -11.32 -7.28
C UNK A 115 -8.93 -11.03 -6.05
N UNK A 116 -8.12 -10.50 -6.17
CA UNK A 116 -7.31 -10.11 -5.09
C UNK A 116 -7.86 -8.97 -4.26
N TRP A 117 -8.51 -8.27 -4.85
CA TRP A 117 -9.07 -7.08 -4.17
C TRP A 117 -10.42 -7.38 -3.47
N LYS A 118 -10.84 -8.60 -3.52
CA LYS A 118 -12.11 -9.00 -2.89
C LYS A 118 -12.08 -8.97 -1.36
N VAL A 119 -10.93 -9.07 -0.77
CA VAL A 119 -10.80 -9.32 0.67
C VAL A 119 -11.03 -8.06 1.52
N ILE A 120 -10.62 -6.90 1.04
CA ILE A 120 -10.66 -5.68 1.87
C ILE A 120 -11.94 -4.84 1.63
N PHE A 121 -12.68 -5.06 0.54
CA PHE A 121 -13.73 -4.13 0.12
C PHE A 121 -15.08 -4.80 -0.21
N GLN A 122 -15.36 -5.99 0.33
CA GLN A 122 -16.71 -6.57 0.23
C GLN A 122 -17.41 -6.55 1.59
N ASN A 123 -18.22 -5.53 1.74
CA ASN A 123 -19.46 -5.51 2.52
C ASN A 123 -20.11 -4.15 2.38
#